data_e16a45f4153ba90fdcca247605d7506e
#
_entry.id   e16a45f4153ba90fdcca247605d7506e
#
_cell.length_a   1.000
_cell.length_b   1.000
_cell.length_c   1.000
_cell.angle_alpha   90.00
_cell.angle_beta   90.00
_cell.angle_gamma   90.00
#
_symmetry.space_group_name_H-M   'P 1'
#
loop_
_entity.id
_entity.type
_entity.pdbx_description
1 polymer ?
#
loop_
_entity_poly.entity_id
_entity_poly.type
_entity_poly.pdbx_seq_one_letter_code
_entity_poly.pdbx_strand_id
1 'polypeptide(L)'
;MTVITLTTDFGSGDHEAGVLKGVIWGIAPNVKIADLSHDIAPHAIIEGAILLWRAEPYFPDGTIHVVVVDPGVGTSRRGIAARLGSQYFVGPDNGLVSMLLERIERNSECIEFIHLDQPRYWLPEITTVFHGRDIFAPVAAHLAQGVTLNSLGTPITDPTRLEIPKPIRTPHSWLGQVIHIDHFGNLATNLYGSHIVQHGEVMVNINGKKITGLVSIFGERPPGTLVALFDSSGSLAISVVNGSAAGILHACVGDTIEVLFHG
;
A
#
# COMPACT_ATOMS: atom_id res chain seq x y z
N MET A 1 10.65 -21.79 -0.48
CA MET A 1 11.69 -20.72 -0.50
C MET A 1 11.00 -19.44 -0.05
N THR A 2 11.42 -18.88 1.07
CA THR A 2 10.75 -17.70 1.65
C THR A 2 11.19 -16.41 0.96
N VAL A 3 10.26 -15.51 0.70
CA VAL A 3 10.50 -14.18 0.15
C VAL A 3 10.22 -13.15 1.24
N ILE A 4 11.08 -12.14 1.36
CA ILE A 4 10.83 -10.94 2.15
C ILE A 4 10.72 -9.76 1.17
N THR A 5 9.65 -8.96 1.26
CA THR A 5 9.58 -7.70 0.52
C THR A 5 9.92 -6.54 1.43
N LEU A 6 10.52 -5.49 0.87
CA LEU A 6 10.81 -4.26 1.57
C LEU A 6 10.05 -3.09 0.94
N THR A 7 9.36 -2.31 1.78
CA THR A 7 8.68 -1.07 1.40
C THR A 7 8.99 -0.03 2.45
N THR A 8 9.58 1.10 2.07
CA THR A 8 9.98 2.16 3.02
C THR A 8 9.83 3.55 2.40
N ASP A 9 9.91 4.58 3.24
CA ASP A 9 10.04 5.99 2.87
C ASP A 9 11.47 6.53 3.07
N PHE A 10 12.48 5.64 3.04
CA PHE A 10 13.88 6.00 3.30
C PHE A 10 14.57 6.70 2.13
N GLY A 11 13.99 6.61 0.93
CA GLY A 11 14.61 7.00 -0.33
C GLY A 11 15.53 5.93 -0.92
N SER A 12 15.65 5.92 -2.24
CA SER A 12 16.51 4.97 -2.96
C SER A 12 17.98 5.42 -3.02
N GLY A 13 18.25 6.66 -2.66
CA GLY A 13 19.59 7.27 -2.72
C GLY A 13 20.43 7.09 -1.46
N ASP A 14 19.89 6.53 -0.38
CA ASP A 14 20.58 6.40 0.90
C ASP A 14 20.84 4.93 1.28
N HIS A 15 21.51 4.70 2.40
CA HIS A 15 22.03 3.37 2.78
C HIS A 15 21.03 2.52 3.60
N GLU A 16 19.97 3.10 4.15
CA GLU A 16 19.09 2.47 5.13
C GLU A 16 18.43 1.19 4.59
N ALA A 17 17.96 1.21 3.34
CA ALA A 17 17.39 0.02 2.71
C ALA A 17 18.41 -1.12 2.57
N GLY A 18 19.66 -0.77 2.24
CA GLY A 18 20.78 -1.71 2.20
C GLY A 18 21.11 -2.31 3.56
N VAL A 19 21.04 -1.48 4.63
CA VAL A 19 21.26 -1.93 6.01
C VAL A 19 20.21 -2.94 6.45
N LEU A 20 18.92 -2.71 6.14
CA LEU A 20 17.87 -3.71 6.41
C LEU A 20 18.19 -5.07 5.78
N LYS A 21 18.62 -5.08 4.52
CA LYS A 21 19.01 -6.31 3.80
C LYS A 21 20.18 -7.00 4.47
N GLY A 22 21.20 -6.23 4.88
CA GLY A 22 22.36 -6.75 5.59
C GLY A 22 21.98 -7.46 6.89
N VAL A 23 21.08 -6.85 7.69
CA VAL A 23 20.54 -7.45 8.92
C VAL A 23 19.76 -8.73 8.61
N ILE A 24 18.89 -8.70 7.60
CA ILE A 24 18.10 -9.88 7.20
C ILE A 24 19.03 -11.03 6.79
N TRP A 25 20.01 -10.78 5.93
CA TRP A 25 20.94 -11.83 5.48
C TRP A 25 21.87 -12.34 6.56
N GLY A 26 22.21 -11.50 7.56
CA GLY A 26 22.97 -11.94 8.73
C GLY A 26 22.24 -13.01 9.55
N ILE A 27 20.90 -13.02 9.55
CA ILE A 27 20.05 -13.97 10.28
C ILE A 27 19.54 -15.07 9.33
N ALA A 28 19.08 -14.71 8.13
CA ALA A 28 18.44 -15.59 7.15
C ALA A 28 19.17 -15.52 5.79
N PRO A 29 20.38 -16.10 5.66
CA PRO A 29 21.25 -15.89 4.50
C PRO A 29 20.68 -16.40 3.17
N ASN A 30 19.73 -17.34 3.21
CA ASN A 30 19.15 -17.96 2.01
C ASN A 30 17.78 -17.34 1.60
N VAL A 31 17.32 -16.30 2.28
CA VAL A 31 16.06 -15.65 1.95
C VAL A 31 16.21 -14.79 0.70
N LYS A 32 15.18 -14.76 -0.16
CA LYS A 32 15.11 -13.79 -1.25
C LYS A 32 14.49 -12.49 -0.77
N ILE A 33 15.13 -11.38 -1.12
CA ILE A 33 14.62 -10.05 -0.81
C ILE A 33 14.19 -9.37 -2.11
N ALA A 34 13.00 -8.79 -2.12
CA ALA A 34 12.47 -7.99 -3.22
C ALA A 34 12.10 -6.59 -2.69
N ASP A 35 12.67 -5.55 -3.29
CA ASP A 35 12.24 -4.19 -3.01
C ASP A 35 10.94 -3.90 -3.77
N LEU A 36 9.89 -3.46 -3.06
CA LEU A 36 8.70 -2.93 -3.72
C LEU A 36 8.87 -1.44 -4.01
N SER A 37 9.26 -0.66 -3.01
CA SER A 37 9.66 0.74 -3.15
C SER A 37 10.41 1.20 -1.90
N HIS A 38 11.35 2.11 -2.09
CA HIS A 38 11.96 2.89 -1.01
C HIS A 38 11.63 4.39 -1.15
N ASP A 39 10.84 4.74 -2.17
CA ASP A 39 10.51 6.11 -2.55
C ASP A 39 9.05 6.49 -2.21
N ILE A 40 8.48 5.86 -1.16
CA ILE A 40 7.24 6.35 -0.55
C ILE A 40 7.50 7.77 -0.05
N ALA A 41 6.56 8.69 -0.28
CA ALA A 41 6.72 10.05 0.22
C ALA A 41 6.90 10.04 1.76
N PRO A 42 7.81 10.85 2.31
CA PRO A 42 8.10 10.84 3.74
C PRO A 42 6.82 10.92 4.60
N HIS A 43 6.67 9.98 5.51
CA HIS A 43 5.54 9.86 6.44
C HIS A 43 4.17 9.53 5.81
N ALA A 44 4.11 9.23 4.50
CA ALA A 44 2.86 8.95 3.78
C ALA A 44 2.37 7.51 4.04
N ILE A 45 1.83 7.25 5.24
CA ILE A 45 1.36 5.91 5.66
C ILE A 45 0.32 5.35 4.69
N ILE A 46 -0.62 6.18 4.21
CA ILE A 46 -1.65 5.76 3.24
C ILE A 46 -1.02 5.28 1.94
N GLU A 47 0.03 5.94 1.44
CA GLU A 47 0.73 5.53 0.23
C GLU A 47 1.40 4.16 0.41
N GLY A 48 2.07 3.94 1.54
CA GLY A 48 2.63 2.63 1.90
C GLY A 48 1.56 1.53 1.99
N ALA A 49 0.38 1.84 2.56
CA ALA A 49 -0.75 0.91 2.64
C ALA A 49 -1.31 0.56 1.26
N ILE A 50 -1.44 1.53 0.35
CA ILE A 50 -1.89 1.33 -1.04
C ILE A 50 -0.90 0.45 -1.80
N LEU A 51 0.40 0.72 -1.67
CA LEU A 51 1.44 -0.04 -2.35
C LEU A 51 1.44 -1.49 -1.88
N LEU A 52 1.41 -1.74 -0.58
CA LEU A 52 1.29 -3.08 -0.01
C LEU A 52 0.04 -3.81 -0.54
N TRP A 53 -1.13 -3.17 -0.45
CA TRP A 53 -2.40 -3.74 -0.89
C TRP A 53 -2.41 -4.11 -2.37
N ARG A 54 -1.76 -3.30 -3.25
CA ARG A 54 -1.65 -3.57 -4.68
C ARG A 54 -0.65 -4.68 -5.01
N ALA A 55 0.45 -4.74 -4.27
CA ALA A 55 1.54 -5.67 -4.56
C ALA A 55 1.28 -7.08 -4.00
N GLU A 56 0.67 -7.19 -2.82
CA GLU A 56 0.54 -8.45 -2.07
C GLU A 56 -0.06 -9.59 -2.90
N PRO A 57 -1.11 -9.42 -3.75
CA PRO A 57 -1.71 -10.53 -4.51
C PRO A 57 -0.75 -11.21 -5.51
N TYR A 58 0.34 -10.58 -5.85
CA TYR A 58 1.32 -11.09 -6.82
C TYR A 58 2.48 -11.84 -6.16
N PHE A 59 2.50 -11.92 -4.84
CA PHE A 59 3.53 -12.63 -4.09
C PHE A 59 3.03 -14.00 -3.63
N PRO A 60 3.93 -15.01 -3.59
CA PRO A 60 3.56 -16.36 -3.17
C PRO A 60 3.17 -16.42 -1.69
N ASP A 61 2.41 -17.46 -1.34
CA ASP A 61 2.09 -17.79 0.05
C ASP A 61 3.36 -17.86 0.91
N GLY A 62 3.26 -17.42 2.14
CA GLY A 62 4.37 -17.35 3.09
C GLY A 62 5.33 -16.18 2.87
N THR A 63 5.05 -15.27 1.92
CA THR A 63 5.82 -14.02 1.79
C THR A 63 5.69 -13.17 3.05
N ILE A 64 6.79 -12.52 3.43
CA ILE A 64 6.84 -11.63 4.59
C ILE A 64 7.06 -10.21 4.08
N HIS A 65 6.08 -9.34 4.28
CA HIS A 65 6.14 -7.94 3.89
C HIS A 65 6.64 -7.09 5.05
N VAL A 66 7.85 -6.56 4.92
CA VAL A 66 8.40 -5.55 5.84
C VAL A 66 8.08 -4.18 5.27
N VAL A 67 7.22 -3.45 5.96
CA VAL A 67 6.81 -2.10 5.54
C VAL A 67 7.16 -1.11 6.64
N VAL A 68 7.99 -0.13 6.33
CA VAL A 68 8.48 0.85 7.30
C VAL A 68 8.27 2.26 6.75
N VAL A 69 7.09 2.79 7.02
CA VAL A 69 6.71 4.21 6.93
C VAL A 69 6.27 4.59 8.33
N ASP A 70 7.15 5.19 9.12
CA ASP A 70 7.02 5.18 10.58
C ASP A 70 7.31 6.54 11.22
N PRO A 71 6.42 7.53 11.06
CA PRO A 71 6.58 8.83 11.73
C PRO A 71 6.51 8.74 13.26
N GLY A 72 6.08 7.59 13.81
CA GLY A 72 5.99 7.32 15.25
C GLY A 72 7.16 6.52 15.80
N VAL A 73 8.27 6.35 15.07
CA VAL A 73 9.44 5.61 15.56
C VAL A 73 9.92 6.15 16.90
N GLY A 74 10.27 5.27 17.83
CA GLY A 74 10.78 5.64 19.17
C GLY A 74 9.70 6.13 20.17
N THR A 75 8.44 6.25 19.76
CA THR A 75 7.31 6.57 20.66
C THR A 75 6.71 5.30 21.27
N SER A 76 5.58 5.43 21.95
CA SER A 76 4.80 4.30 22.51
C SER A 76 4.04 3.47 21.46
N ARG A 77 4.13 3.79 20.16
CA ARG A 77 3.49 2.98 19.08
C ARG A 77 4.08 1.57 19.09
N ARG A 78 3.23 0.56 19.00
CA ARG A 78 3.63 -0.84 18.94
C ARG A 78 4.35 -1.16 17.62
N GLY A 79 5.36 -2.05 17.66
CA GLY A 79 5.75 -2.83 16.50
C GLY A 79 4.87 -4.08 16.41
N ILE A 80 4.47 -4.51 15.24
CA ILE A 80 3.63 -5.68 15.06
C ILE A 80 4.19 -6.63 14.00
N ALA A 81 3.89 -7.92 14.19
CA ALA A 81 3.87 -8.91 13.13
C ALA A 81 2.43 -9.40 12.98
N ALA A 82 2.03 -9.69 11.74
CA ALA A 82 0.69 -10.20 11.47
C ALA A 82 0.74 -11.35 10.45
N ARG A 83 -0.20 -12.29 10.58
CA ARG A 83 -0.61 -13.20 9.52
C ARG A 83 -1.89 -12.65 8.90
N LEU A 84 -1.84 -12.41 7.62
CA LEU A 84 -2.91 -11.82 6.83
C LEU A 84 -3.18 -12.75 5.64
N GLY A 85 -4.20 -13.61 5.78
CA GLY A 85 -4.44 -14.72 4.85
C GLY A 85 -3.29 -15.72 4.85
N SER A 86 -2.65 -15.90 3.71
CA SER A 86 -1.51 -16.82 3.53
C SER A 86 -0.14 -16.14 3.67
N GLN A 87 -0.08 -14.83 3.90
CA GLN A 87 1.15 -14.04 3.94
C GLN A 87 1.33 -13.35 5.29
N TYR A 88 2.49 -12.71 5.48
CA TYR A 88 2.86 -12.08 6.73
C TYR A 88 3.22 -10.61 6.53
N PHE A 89 2.98 -9.82 7.55
CA PHE A 89 3.40 -8.43 7.66
C PHE A 89 4.29 -8.24 8.88
N VAL A 90 5.30 -7.39 8.78
CA VAL A 90 6.13 -6.91 9.90
C VAL A 90 6.36 -5.42 9.73
N GLY A 91 6.02 -4.62 10.75
CA GLY A 91 6.17 -3.17 10.70
C GLY A 91 5.54 -2.46 11.89
N PRO A 92 5.39 -1.12 11.82
CA PRO A 92 4.73 -0.33 12.85
C PRO A 92 3.22 -0.56 12.85
N ASP A 93 2.61 -0.52 14.05
CA ASP A 93 1.16 -0.52 14.24
C ASP A 93 0.61 0.89 14.09
N ASN A 94 0.53 1.36 12.84
CA ASN A 94 0.10 2.71 12.50
C ASN A 94 -0.92 2.76 11.35
N GLY A 95 -1.49 1.60 10.99
CA GLY A 95 -2.54 1.49 9.98
C GLY A 95 -2.06 1.08 8.59
N LEU A 96 -0.78 0.82 8.36
CA LEU A 96 -0.24 0.34 7.07
C LEU A 96 -0.97 -0.88 6.50
N VAL A 97 -1.52 -1.74 7.36
CA VAL A 97 -2.25 -2.95 6.94
C VAL A 97 -3.73 -2.71 6.65
N SER A 98 -4.27 -1.52 6.85
CA SER A 98 -5.72 -1.27 6.86
C SER A 98 -6.43 -1.66 5.57
N MET A 99 -5.87 -1.34 4.40
CA MET A 99 -6.47 -1.70 3.10
C MET A 99 -6.42 -3.21 2.84
N LEU A 100 -5.30 -3.83 3.18
CA LEU A 100 -5.13 -5.27 3.06
C LEU A 100 -6.08 -6.00 4.02
N LEU A 101 -6.19 -5.51 5.25
CA LEU A 101 -7.06 -6.08 6.27
C LEU A 101 -8.54 -6.05 5.85
N GLU A 102 -9.04 -4.95 5.28
CA GLU A 102 -10.41 -4.89 4.75
C GLU A 102 -10.69 -5.95 3.66
N ARG A 103 -9.70 -6.27 2.82
CA ARG A 103 -9.84 -7.31 1.79
C ARG A 103 -9.90 -8.70 2.41
N ILE A 104 -9.00 -8.99 3.36
CA ILE A 104 -8.88 -10.27 4.03
C ILE A 104 -10.12 -10.57 4.89
N GLU A 105 -10.64 -9.56 5.59
CA GLU A 105 -11.88 -9.67 6.35
C GLU A 105 -13.08 -10.01 5.47
N ARG A 106 -13.18 -9.36 4.30
CA ARG A 106 -14.26 -9.65 3.33
C ARG A 106 -14.21 -11.09 2.80
N ASN A 107 -13.01 -11.64 2.67
CA ASN A 107 -12.81 -13.01 2.21
C ASN A 107 -12.89 -14.05 3.34
N SER A 108 -13.07 -13.62 4.60
CA SER A 108 -13.08 -14.48 5.78
C SER A 108 -11.80 -15.32 5.94
N GLU A 109 -10.65 -14.76 5.57
CA GLU A 109 -9.35 -15.40 5.69
C GLU A 109 -8.77 -15.26 7.08
N CYS A 110 -7.68 -15.99 7.36
CA CYS A 110 -7.01 -15.97 8.66
C CYS A 110 -6.39 -14.60 8.97
N ILE A 111 -6.61 -14.10 10.17
CA ILE A 111 -6.07 -12.84 10.68
C ILE A 111 -5.52 -13.07 12.07
N GLU A 112 -4.23 -12.85 12.25
CA GLU A 112 -3.57 -12.91 13.55
C GLU A 112 -2.63 -11.72 13.69
N PHE A 113 -2.63 -11.05 14.85
CA PHE A 113 -1.72 -9.94 15.14
C PHE A 113 -0.95 -10.21 16.42
N ILE A 114 0.35 -9.91 16.38
CA ILE A 114 1.27 -10.03 17.52
C ILE A 114 1.95 -8.69 17.74
N HIS A 115 1.87 -8.16 18.95
CA HIS A 115 2.73 -7.09 19.41
C HIS A 115 4.14 -7.63 19.58
N LEU A 116 5.10 -7.02 18.93
CA LEU A 116 6.52 -7.41 19.02
C LEU A 116 7.10 -6.94 20.34
N ASP A 117 7.10 -7.79 21.35
CA ASP A 117 7.58 -7.50 22.70
C ASP A 117 8.60 -8.55 23.22
N GLN A 118 9.19 -9.33 22.28
CA GLN A 118 10.22 -10.34 22.62
C GLN A 118 11.61 -9.88 22.15
N PRO A 119 12.42 -9.21 23.01
CA PRO A 119 13.72 -8.63 22.63
C PRO A 119 14.73 -9.65 22.08
N ARG A 120 14.59 -10.94 22.39
CA ARG A 120 15.47 -12.00 21.87
C ARG A 120 15.47 -12.13 20.34
N TYR A 121 14.47 -11.54 19.66
CA TYR A 121 14.34 -11.53 18.20
C TYR A 121 14.73 -10.19 17.58
N TRP A 122 15.22 -9.25 18.37
CA TRP A 122 15.70 -7.95 17.94
C TRP A 122 17.23 -7.93 17.84
N LEU A 123 17.79 -6.84 17.34
CA LEU A 123 19.23 -6.63 17.52
C LEU A 123 19.57 -6.37 18.99
N PRO A 124 20.81 -6.69 19.43
CA PRO A 124 21.22 -6.47 20.83
C PRO A 124 21.13 -5.01 21.30
N GLU A 125 21.36 -4.08 20.38
CA GLU A 125 21.29 -2.63 20.65
C GLU A 125 20.12 -2.04 19.87
N ILE A 126 19.18 -1.43 20.59
CA ILE A 126 17.98 -0.80 20.02
C ILE A 126 18.13 0.71 20.10
N THR A 127 18.02 1.38 18.96
CA THR A 127 18.00 2.84 18.90
C THR A 127 16.55 3.34 18.85
N THR A 128 16.32 4.56 19.29
CA THR A 128 14.99 5.18 19.28
C THR A 128 14.56 5.70 17.89
N VAL A 129 15.45 5.64 16.90
CA VAL A 129 15.24 6.26 15.59
C VAL A 129 15.24 5.29 14.42
N PHE A 130 15.61 4.01 14.63
CA PHE A 130 15.71 3.07 13.52
C PHE A 130 15.16 1.67 13.84
N HIS A 131 13.89 1.59 14.27
CA HIS A 131 13.23 0.30 14.56
C HIS A 131 13.11 -0.60 13.31
N GLY A 132 13.16 -0.03 12.11
CA GLY A 132 13.25 -0.81 10.85
C GLY A 132 14.43 -1.78 10.89
N ARG A 133 15.61 -1.28 11.25
CA ARG A 133 16.85 -2.04 11.40
C ARG A 133 16.84 -2.91 12.65
N ASP A 134 16.44 -2.33 13.79
CA ASP A 134 16.70 -2.92 15.10
C ASP A 134 15.66 -3.98 15.49
N ILE A 135 14.42 -3.86 14.98
CA ILE A 135 13.27 -4.70 15.33
C ILE A 135 12.68 -5.39 14.11
N PHE A 136 12.26 -4.65 13.06
CA PHE A 136 11.44 -5.23 12.00
C PHE A 136 12.24 -6.16 11.08
N ALA A 137 13.41 -5.76 10.65
CA ALA A 137 14.29 -6.58 9.81
C ALA A 137 14.70 -7.90 10.50
N PRO A 138 15.21 -7.90 11.75
CA PRO A 138 15.54 -9.15 12.42
C PRO A 138 14.32 -10.03 12.71
N VAL A 139 13.17 -9.47 13.10
CA VAL A 139 11.93 -10.24 13.30
C VAL A 139 11.48 -10.93 12.02
N ALA A 140 11.48 -10.21 10.89
CA ALA A 140 11.14 -10.81 9.59
C ALA A 140 12.10 -11.93 9.19
N ALA A 141 13.38 -11.76 9.47
CA ALA A 141 14.39 -12.80 9.20
C ALA A 141 14.19 -14.04 10.08
N HIS A 142 13.88 -13.88 11.37
CA HIS A 142 13.55 -14.99 12.26
C HIS A 142 12.27 -15.72 11.83
N LEU A 143 11.25 -14.98 11.41
CA LEU A 143 10.02 -15.56 10.86
C LEU A 143 10.33 -16.37 9.58
N ALA A 144 11.20 -15.86 8.70
CA ALA A 144 11.66 -16.57 7.51
C ALA A 144 12.45 -17.86 7.82
N GLN A 145 13.09 -17.94 8.99
CA GLN A 145 13.78 -19.12 9.50
C GLN A 145 12.83 -20.11 10.21
N GLY A 146 11.53 -19.86 10.21
CA GLY A 146 10.52 -20.76 10.78
C GLY A 146 10.18 -20.52 12.25
N VAL A 147 10.60 -19.39 12.84
CA VAL A 147 10.08 -18.95 14.15
C VAL A 147 8.57 -18.73 13.99
N THR A 148 7.78 -19.31 14.90
CA THR A 148 6.32 -19.14 14.83
C THR A 148 5.89 -17.73 15.20
N LEU A 149 4.81 -17.25 14.58
CA LEU A 149 4.29 -15.91 14.80
C LEU A 149 4.07 -15.62 16.30
N ASN A 150 3.46 -16.55 17.03
CA ASN A 150 3.18 -16.43 18.45
C ASN A 150 4.43 -16.37 19.34
N SER A 151 5.59 -16.81 18.85
CA SER A 151 6.85 -16.70 19.60
C SER A 151 7.42 -15.28 19.58
N LEU A 152 6.96 -14.43 18.67
CA LEU A 152 7.49 -13.08 18.48
C LEU A 152 6.94 -12.07 19.50
N GLY A 153 5.86 -12.42 20.23
CA GLY A 153 5.29 -11.53 21.23
C GLY A 153 3.89 -11.87 21.70
N THR A 154 3.20 -10.85 22.17
CA THR A 154 1.86 -10.95 22.73
C THR A 154 0.78 -10.78 21.66
N PRO A 155 -0.22 -11.71 21.56
CA PRO A 155 -1.37 -11.55 20.68
C PRO A 155 -2.18 -10.29 20.99
N ILE A 156 -2.61 -9.58 19.94
CA ILE A 156 -3.49 -8.41 20.06
C ILE A 156 -4.68 -8.52 19.10
N THR A 157 -5.79 -7.83 19.44
CA THR A 157 -7.03 -7.81 18.66
C THR A 157 -7.44 -6.40 18.21
N ASP A 158 -6.63 -5.41 18.56
CA ASP A 158 -6.89 -3.98 18.36
C ASP A 158 -5.79 -3.29 17.52
N PRO A 159 -5.46 -3.79 16.33
CA PRO A 159 -4.48 -3.10 15.48
C PRO A 159 -5.01 -1.72 15.08
N THR A 160 -4.10 -0.76 14.96
CA THR A 160 -4.42 0.58 14.45
C THR A 160 -4.98 0.49 13.03
N ARG A 161 -6.07 1.24 12.76
CA ARG A 161 -6.69 1.32 11.43
C ARG A 161 -6.69 2.77 10.92
N LEU A 162 -6.39 2.92 9.64
CA LEU A 162 -6.58 4.19 8.93
C LEU A 162 -8.04 4.36 8.53
N GLU A 163 -8.53 5.59 8.59
CA GLU A 163 -9.76 5.96 7.91
C GLU A 163 -9.49 6.11 6.42
N ILE A 164 -9.88 5.10 5.66
CA ILE A 164 -9.73 5.10 4.20
C ILE A 164 -10.97 5.78 3.60
N PRO A 165 -10.80 6.85 2.80
CA PRO A 165 -11.92 7.53 2.16
C PRO A 165 -12.75 6.57 1.33
N LYS A 166 -14.06 6.45 1.63
CA LYS A 166 -14.99 5.60 0.87
C LYS A 166 -15.73 6.42 -0.18
N PRO A 167 -16.00 5.84 -1.36
CA PRO A 167 -16.83 6.48 -2.36
C PRO A 167 -18.23 6.78 -1.82
N ILE A 168 -18.79 7.91 -2.21
CA ILE A 168 -20.14 8.35 -1.82
C ILE A 168 -21.04 8.29 -3.04
N ARG A 169 -22.15 7.54 -2.94
CA ARG A 169 -23.16 7.50 -3.99
C ARG A 169 -24.16 8.65 -3.80
N THR A 170 -24.42 9.36 -4.89
CA THR A 170 -25.53 10.32 -5.00
C THR A 170 -26.61 9.75 -5.94
N PRO A 171 -27.79 10.39 -6.10
CA PRO A 171 -28.81 9.94 -7.06
C PRO A 171 -28.31 9.88 -8.51
N HIS A 172 -27.34 10.71 -8.90
CA HIS A 172 -26.89 10.89 -10.29
C HIS A 172 -25.40 10.71 -10.50
N SER A 173 -24.62 10.43 -9.44
CA SER A 173 -23.16 10.30 -9.53
C SER A 173 -22.57 9.43 -8.44
N TRP A 174 -21.28 9.08 -8.60
CA TRP A 174 -20.39 8.67 -7.55
C TRP A 174 -19.35 9.76 -7.30
N LEU A 175 -19.14 10.09 -6.03
CA LEU A 175 -18.03 10.92 -5.58
C LEU A 175 -16.93 10.02 -5.03
N GLY A 176 -15.72 10.18 -5.53
CA GLY A 176 -14.52 9.52 -5.07
C GLY A 176 -13.40 10.53 -4.84
N GLN A 177 -12.21 10.00 -4.56
CA GLN A 177 -11.00 10.80 -4.37
C GLN A 177 -9.82 10.17 -5.11
N VAL A 178 -8.86 10.98 -5.51
CA VAL A 178 -7.54 10.55 -5.92
C VAL A 178 -6.82 9.98 -4.69
N ILE A 179 -6.44 8.72 -4.75
CA ILE A 179 -5.76 8.03 -3.63
C ILE A 179 -4.27 7.81 -3.88
N HIS A 180 -3.83 7.86 -5.13
CA HIS A 180 -2.44 7.68 -5.51
C HIS A 180 -2.16 8.35 -6.85
N ILE A 181 -0.95 8.86 -7.01
CA ILE A 181 -0.42 9.38 -8.27
C ILE A 181 0.82 8.56 -8.61
N ASP A 182 0.81 7.87 -9.75
CA ASP A 182 1.95 7.04 -10.15
C ASP A 182 3.10 7.88 -10.74
N HIS A 183 4.23 7.20 -11.01
CA HIS A 183 5.42 7.85 -11.57
C HIS A 183 5.16 8.57 -12.91
N PHE A 184 4.19 8.12 -13.68
CA PHE A 184 3.81 8.74 -14.96
C PHE A 184 2.87 9.94 -14.79
N GLY A 185 2.37 10.15 -13.55
CA GLY A 185 1.37 11.16 -13.23
C GLY A 185 -0.06 10.73 -13.54
N ASN A 186 -0.33 9.44 -13.63
CA ASN A 186 -1.69 8.91 -13.66
C ASN A 186 -2.31 8.99 -12.28
N LEU A 187 -3.59 9.38 -12.21
CA LEU A 187 -4.34 9.50 -10.97
C LEU A 187 -5.15 8.24 -10.75
N ALA A 188 -4.83 7.47 -9.74
CA ALA A 188 -5.65 6.35 -9.31
C ALA A 188 -6.65 6.81 -8.24
N THR A 189 -7.90 6.33 -8.33
CA THR A 189 -8.98 6.75 -7.43
C THR A 189 -9.48 5.59 -6.55
N ASN A 190 -10.33 5.90 -5.57
CA ASN A 190 -11.03 4.88 -4.79
C ASN A 190 -12.35 4.40 -5.45
N LEU A 191 -12.60 4.78 -6.71
CA LEU A 191 -13.73 4.28 -7.50
C LEU A 191 -13.31 3.04 -8.29
N TYR A 192 -14.18 2.03 -8.36
CA TYR A 192 -13.93 0.75 -9.01
C TYR A 192 -15.00 0.46 -10.06
N GLY A 193 -14.75 -0.51 -10.93
CA GLY A 193 -15.70 -0.93 -11.96
C GLY A 193 -17.09 -1.26 -11.42
N SER A 194 -17.19 -1.86 -10.24
CA SER A 194 -18.46 -2.16 -9.56
C SER A 194 -19.33 -0.93 -9.27
N HIS A 195 -18.74 0.26 -9.17
CA HIS A 195 -19.46 1.51 -8.98
C HIS A 195 -19.99 2.09 -10.30
N ILE A 196 -19.38 1.74 -11.45
CA ILE A 196 -19.50 2.52 -12.69
C ILE A 196 -20.16 1.72 -13.83
N VAL A 197 -19.76 0.45 -14.02
CA VAL A 197 -20.11 -0.36 -15.22
C VAL A 197 -21.62 -0.56 -15.43
N GLN A 198 -22.43 -0.43 -14.38
CA GLN A 198 -23.88 -0.60 -14.44
C GLN A 198 -24.64 0.60 -15.07
N HIS A 199 -23.94 1.70 -15.36
CA HIS A 199 -24.57 3.00 -15.66
C HIS A 199 -24.44 3.44 -17.13
N GLY A 200 -23.88 2.61 -18.03
CA GLY A 200 -23.73 2.95 -19.45
C GLY A 200 -22.68 4.03 -19.69
N GLU A 201 -23.00 5.04 -20.49
CA GLU A 201 -22.08 6.15 -20.76
C GLU A 201 -21.96 7.06 -19.53
N VAL A 202 -20.74 7.36 -19.14
CA VAL A 202 -20.43 8.16 -17.94
C VAL A 202 -19.63 9.41 -18.32
N MET A 203 -19.76 10.44 -17.49
CA MET A 203 -18.90 11.62 -17.56
C MET A 203 -18.10 11.73 -16.27
N VAL A 204 -16.78 11.82 -16.38
CA VAL A 204 -15.89 12.01 -15.24
C VAL A 204 -15.51 13.48 -15.13
N ASN A 205 -15.70 14.06 -13.95
CA ASN A 205 -15.34 15.44 -13.63
C ASN A 205 -14.25 15.45 -12.55
N ILE A 206 -13.14 16.13 -12.84
CA ILE A 206 -12.03 16.35 -11.90
C ILE A 206 -11.41 17.71 -12.16
N ASN A 207 -11.23 18.52 -11.11
CA ASN A 207 -10.62 19.86 -11.16
C ASN A 207 -11.17 20.73 -12.30
N GLY A 208 -12.51 20.67 -12.50
CA GLY A 208 -13.22 21.44 -13.54
C GLY A 208 -13.05 20.92 -14.97
N LYS A 209 -12.33 19.83 -15.19
CA LYS A 209 -12.23 19.15 -16.49
C LYS A 209 -13.21 17.99 -16.59
N LYS A 210 -13.85 17.88 -17.75
CA LYS A 210 -14.81 16.80 -18.07
C LYS A 210 -14.21 15.83 -19.07
N ILE A 211 -14.33 14.53 -18.77
CA ILE A 211 -13.90 13.43 -19.64
C ILE A 211 -15.14 12.62 -19.95
N THR A 212 -15.48 12.50 -21.25
CA THR A 212 -16.67 11.78 -21.70
C THR A 212 -16.31 10.34 -22.02
N GLY A 213 -17.01 9.41 -21.38
CA GLY A 213 -16.82 7.98 -21.55
C GLY A 213 -15.54 7.43 -20.96
N LEU A 214 -15.42 6.11 -21.01
CA LEU A 214 -14.22 5.38 -20.63
C LEU A 214 -13.54 4.84 -21.89
N VAL A 215 -12.22 4.75 -21.87
CA VAL A 215 -11.45 4.02 -22.89
C VAL A 215 -10.96 2.69 -22.31
N SER A 216 -10.76 1.69 -23.17
CA SER A 216 -10.23 0.40 -22.75
C SER A 216 -8.71 0.39 -22.72
N ILE A 217 -8.08 1.18 -23.60
CA ILE A 217 -6.63 1.33 -23.71
C ILE A 217 -6.26 2.78 -24.03
N PHE A 218 -5.05 3.19 -23.66
CA PHE A 218 -4.53 4.54 -23.95
C PHE A 218 -4.55 4.87 -25.44
N GLY A 219 -4.24 3.90 -26.31
CA GLY A 219 -4.13 4.07 -27.75
C GLY A 219 -5.43 4.41 -28.49
N GLU A 220 -6.58 4.42 -27.82
CA GLU A 220 -7.86 4.83 -28.43
C GLU A 220 -7.97 6.34 -28.64
N ARG A 221 -7.05 7.11 -28.09
CA ARG A 221 -7.05 8.58 -28.20
C ARG A 221 -5.65 9.09 -28.59
N PRO A 222 -5.56 10.23 -29.26
CA PRO A 222 -4.28 10.84 -29.61
C PRO A 222 -3.43 11.23 -28.38
N PRO A 223 -2.11 11.31 -28.53
CA PRO A 223 -1.22 11.86 -27.49
C PRO A 223 -1.70 13.24 -26.98
N GLY A 224 -1.56 13.46 -25.67
CA GLY A 224 -2.01 14.68 -24.99
C GLY A 224 -3.49 14.68 -24.61
N THR A 225 -4.26 13.65 -24.98
CA THR A 225 -5.68 13.56 -24.61
C THR A 225 -5.83 13.06 -23.18
N LEU A 226 -6.67 13.76 -22.39
CA LEU A 226 -7.10 13.31 -21.07
C LEU A 226 -8.13 12.19 -21.23
N VAL A 227 -7.92 11.07 -20.54
CA VAL A 227 -8.73 9.86 -20.61
C VAL A 227 -9.06 9.30 -19.23
N ALA A 228 -10.17 8.60 -19.13
CA ALA A 228 -10.56 7.80 -17.98
C ALA A 228 -10.61 6.32 -18.38
N LEU A 229 -10.04 5.44 -17.54
CA LEU A 229 -10.00 4.00 -17.78
C LEU A 229 -9.86 3.25 -16.45
N PHE A 230 -10.04 1.94 -16.46
CA PHE A 230 -9.70 1.13 -15.28
C PHE A 230 -8.24 0.68 -15.35
N ASP A 231 -7.51 0.91 -14.26
CA ASP A 231 -6.12 0.43 -14.13
C ASP A 231 -6.07 -1.08 -13.84
N SER A 232 -4.86 -1.63 -13.74
CA SER A 232 -4.64 -3.06 -13.48
C SER A 232 -5.16 -3.55 -12.11
N SER A 233 -5.47 -2.65 -11.18
CA SER A 233 -6.11 -2.96 -9.90
C SER A 233 -7.64 -2.88 -9.97
N GLY A 234 -8.22 -2.53 -11.13
CA GLY A 234 -9.65 -2.28 -11.32
C GLY A 234 -10.12 -0.92 -10.79
N SER A 235 -9.20 -0.05 -10.40
CA SER A 235 -9.48 1.31 -9.97
C SER A 235 -9.71 2.22 -11.17
N LEU A 236 -10.69 3.13 -11.09
CA LEU A 236 -10.82 4.19 -12.07
C LEU A 236 -9.58 5.08 -12.02
N ALA A 237 -8.87 5.17 -13.13
CA ALA A 237 -7.71 6.03 -13.31
C ALA A 237 -8.00 7.16 -14.28
N ILE A 238 -7.41 8.33 -14.01
CA ILE A 238 -7.38 9.46 -14.91
C ILE A 238 -5.95 9.63 -15.42
N SER A 239 -5.81 9.63 -16.73
CA SER A 239 -4.51 9.60 -17.39
C SER A 239 -4.47 10.57 -18.56
N VAL A 240 -3.27 10.89 -19.02
CA VAL A 240 -3.05 11.59 -20.28
C VAL A 240 -2.23 10.69 -21.20
N VAL A 241 -2.70 10.51 -22.42
CA VAL A 241 -1.97 9.69 -23.40
C VAL A 241 -0.60 10.30 -23.66
N ASN A 242 0.47 9.58 -23.33
CA ASN A 242 1.86 10.05 -23.40
C ASN A 242 2.12 11.36 -22.62
N GLY A 243 1.47 11.53 -21.46
CA GLY A 243 1.63 12.73 -20.65
C GLY A 243 1.24 12.49 -19.19
N SER A 244 1.27 13.55 -18.37
CA SER A 244 0.96 13.52 -16.94
C SER A 244 -0.41 14.16 -16.68
N ALA A 245 -1.37 13.38 -16.19
CA ALA A 245 -2.67 13.89 -15.75
C ALA A 245 -2.52 14.79 -14.52
N ALA A 246 -1.67 14.41 -13.57
CA ALA A 246 -1.37 15.23 -12.40
C ALA A 246 -0.84 16.60 -12.79
N GLY A 247 0.08 16.67 -13.78
CA GLY A 247 0.63 17.94 -14.26
C GLY A 247 -0.41 18.82 -14.96
N ILE A 248 -1.24 18.26 -15.86
CA ILE A 248 -2.24 19.02 -16.63
C ILE A 248 -3.40 19.48 -15.74
N LEU A 249 -3.80 18.66 -14.78
CA LEU A 249 -4.92 18.94 -13.88
C LEU A 249 -4.51 19.68 -12.62
N HIS A 250 -3.20 19.84 -12.37
CA HIS A 250 -2.64 20.27 -11.08
C HIS A 250 -3.24 19.49 -9.93
N ALA A 251 -3.39 18.16 -10.13
CA ALA A 251 -4.09 17.29 -9.21
C ALA A 251 -3.15 16.76 -8.12
N CYS A 252 -3.73 16.60 -6.93
CA CYS A 252 -3.08 16.06 -5.75
C CYS A 252 -3.85 14.86 -5.21
N VAL A 253 -3.19 14.03 -4.39
CA VAL A 253 -3.88 13.02 -3.58
C VAL A 253 -4.87 13.72 -2.65
N GLY A 254 -6.10 13.19 -2.57
CA GLY A 254 -7.22 13.79 -1.84
C GLY A 254 -8.18 14.60 -2.70
N ASP A 255 -7.81 14.96 -3.95
CA ASP A 255 -8.71 15.67 -4.85
C ASP A 255 -9.97 14.86 -5.14
N THR A 256 -11.10 15.55 -5.15
CA THR A 256 -12.40 14.93 -5.42
C THR A 256 -12.57 14.66 -6.91
N ILE A 257 -13.07 13.48 -7.21
CA ILE A 257 -13.50 13.07 -8.55
C ILE A 257 -15.00 12.73 -8.51
N GLU A 258 -15.73 13.18 -9.52
CA GLU A 258 -17.14 12.86 -9.69
C GLU A 258 -17.37 12.08 -10.98
N VAL A 259 -18.09 10.98 -10.88
CA VAL A 259 -18.54 10.18 -12.04
C VAL A 259 -20.05 10.32 -12.17
N LEU A 260 -20.47 11.12 -13.16
CA LEU A 260 -21.86 11.38 -13.48
C LEU A 260 -22.42 10.28 -14.40
N PHE A 261 -23.65 9.89 -14.17
CA PHE A 261 -24.39 8.96 -15.03
C PHE A 261 -25.28 9.75 -15.98
N HIS A 262 -25.24 9.41 -17.27
CA HIS A 262 -26.29 9.81 -18.17
C HIS A 262 -27.46 8.82 -18.00
N GLY A 263 -28.60 9.36 -17.52
CA GLY A 263 -29.84 8.60 -17.35
C GLY A 263 -30.47 8.24 -18.70
#